data_6bb2934c4e93c128e4ba7e0eac74f176
#
_entry.id   6bb2934c4e93c128e4ba7e0eac74f176
#
_cell.length_a   1.000
_cell.length_b   1.000
_cell.length_c   1.000
_cell.angle_alpha   90.00
_cell.angle_beta   90.00
_cell.angle_gamma   90.00
#
_symmetry.space_group_name_H-M   'P 1'
#
loop_
_entity.id
_entity.type
_entity.pdbx_description
1 polymer ?
#
loop_
_entity_poly.entity_id
_entity_poly.type
_entity_poly.pdbx_seq_one_letter_code
_entity_poly.pdbx_strand_id
1 'polypeptide(L)'
;MRSYVVQEDCLCLTSEFCGNAVLQNSRCASEARKNHAIKAVLSSDKEVVQVETNGRGLRGKLNKVVLAYSGGLDTSVIVPWLRENYGCEVVCFTADVGQGLQELEGLEQKAKASGACQLVVKDLKEEFVKDYIYPCLRAGAVYERKYLLGTSMARPVIAKAMVDVAKEVGADAVSHGCTGKGNDQVRFELTFFALNPALNVVVPWREWDITGREDAIEYAQKHNVPVPVTKKSIYSRDRNLWHLSHEGDILEDPANEPKKDMYMMSVDPEDAPNTPEYIEIGIVSGIPVSLNGKEPSPANLLSELNEIGGRHGIGRIDMVENRLVGMKSRGVYETPGGTILFNAVRELEALTLDRETMQVKDSLALKYAELVYAGRWFDPLRESMDAFMEQITRTTTGSVTLKLYKGSVTXSCIRGLSR
;
A
#
# COMPACT_ATOMS: atom_id res chain seq x y z
N MET A 1 -4.91 35.03 -14.90
CA MET A 1 -5.07 33.60 -15.05
C MET A 1 -5.85 33.09 -13.84
N ARG A 2 -7.01 32.52 -14.06
CA ARG A 2 -7.86 32.02 -12.96
C ARG A 2 -7.27 30.73 -12.42
N SER A 3 -6.89 30.74 -11.17
CA SER A 3 -6.56 29.52 -10.45
C SER A 3 -7.88 28.75 -10.20
N TYR A 4 -8.14 27.76 -11.00
CA TYR A 4 -9.28 26.88 -10.73
C TYR A 4 -8.91 25.96 -9.57
N VAL A 5 -9.74 25.94 -8.57
CA VAL A 5 -9.64 25.01 -7.46
C VAL A 5 -10.04 23.62 -8.00
N VAL A 6 -9.06 22.87 -8.42
CA VAL A 6 -9.23 21.54 -8.98
C VAL A 6 -9.75 20.54 -7.92
N GLN A 7 -9.79 20.98 -6.66
CA GLN A 7 -10.24 20.14 -5.55
C GLN A 7 -11.74 19.76 -5.60
N GLU A 8 -12.57 20.63 -6.16
CA GLU A 8 -14.02 20.37 -6.21
C GLU A 8 -14.41 19.36 -7.30
N ASP A 9 -13.73 19.41 -8.43
CA ASP A 9 -14.07 18.54 -9.56
C ASP A 9 -13.65 17.07 -9.36
N CYS A 10 -12.58 16.83 -8.62
CA CYS A 10 -12.10 15.47 -8.37
C CYS A 10 -12.96 14.74 -7.31
N LEU A 11 -13.46 15.50 -6.35
CA LEU A 11 -14.41 14.99 -5.35
C LEU A 11 -15.79 14.71 -5.96
N CYS A 12 -16.17 15.53 -6.95
CA CYS A 12 -17.42 15.35 -7.68
C CYS A 12 -17.40 14.09 -8.56
N LEU A 13 -16.25 13.76 -9.17
CA LEU A 13 -16.11 12.55 -9.99
C LEU A 13 -16.19 11.28 -9.16
N THR A 14 -15.62 11.28 -7.96
CA THR A 14 -15.76 10.15 -7.05
C THR A 14 -17.18 10.04 -6.48
N SER A 15 -17.85 11.16 -6.26
CA SER A 15 -19.23 11.16 -5.78
C SER A 15 -20.24 10.74 -6.87
N GLU A 16 -20.02 11.10 -8.12
CA GLU A 16 -20.89 10.68 -9.23
C GLU A 16 -20.77 9.19 -9.55
N PHE A 17 -19.55 8.64 -9.44
CA PHE A 17 -19.32 7.23 -9.76
C PHE A 17 -19.80 6.29 -8.65
N CYS A 18 -19.67 6.71 -7.39
CA CYS A 18 -20.16 5.94 -6.23
C CYS A 18 -21.57 6.35 -5.79
N GLY A 19 -21.97 7.56 -6.12
CA GLY A 19 -23.14 8.19 -5.54
C GLY A 19 -24.47 7.50 -5.86
N ASN A 20 -24.69 7.15 -7.11
CA ASN A 20 -25.96 6.56 -7.51
C ASN A 20 -26.14 5.10 -7.03
N ALA A 21 -25.04 4.33 -7.02
CA ALA A 21 -25.11 2.96 -6.51
C ALA A 21 -25.22 2.91 -4.99
N VAL A 22 -24.55 3.83 -4.30
CA VAL A 22 -24.56 3.91 -2.84
C VAL A 22 -25.89 4.48 -2.35
N LEU A 23 -26.49 5.45 -3.09
CA LEU A 23 -27.79 6.02 -2.72
C LEU A 23 -28.95 5.04 -2.91
N GLN A 24 -28.89 4.16 -3.90
CA GLN A 24 -29.90 3.13 -4.07
C GLN A 24 -29.80 2.03 -3.02
N ASN A 25 -28.56 1.66 -2.62
CA ASN A 25 -28.35 0.69 -1.55
C ASN A 25 -28.58 1.27 -0.16
N SER A 26 -28.39 2.58 0.01
CA SER A 26 -28.59 3.22 1.33
C SER A 26 -30.06 3.39 1.70
N ARG A 27 -30.98 3.31 0.73
CA ARG A 27 -32.43 3.31 1.05
C ARG A 27 -32.90 1.98 1.64
N CYS A 28 -32.13 0.91 1.44
CA CYS A 28 -32.45 -0.41 2.01
C CYS A 28 -31.64 -0.77 3.25
N ALA A 29 -30.59 0.00 3.56
CA ALA A 29 -29.78 -0.22 4.76
C ALA A 29 -30.35 0.60 5.91
N SER A 30 -30.47 -0.02 7.06
CA SER A 30 -31.02 0.61 8.26
C SER A 30 -30.35 1.95 8.59
N GLU A 31 -31.07 2.84 9.17
CA GLU A 31 -30.64 4.21 9.51
C GLU A 31 -29.30 4.28 10.27
N ALA A 32 -28.89 3.18 10.90
CA ALA A 32 -27.62 3.09 11.62
C ALA A 32 -26.38 3.17 10.73
N ARG A 33 -26.48 2.81 9.43
CA ARG A 33 -25.35 2.91 8.49
C ARG A 33 -25.17 4.33 7.93
N LYS A 34 -26.13 5.21 8.13
CA LYS A 34 -26.11 6.54 7.54
C LYS A 34 -25.14 7.53 8.20
N ASN A 35 -24.62 7.21 9.38
CA ASN A 35 -24.06 8.29 10.18
C ASN A 35 -22.52 8.40 10.21
N HIS A 36 -21.76 7.38 9.83
CA HIS A 36 -20.29 7.48 9.98
C HIS A 36 -19.50 7.31 8.68
N ALA A 37 -19.75 6.28 7.90
CA ALA A 37 -18.92 5.98 6.75
C ALA A 37 -19.19 6.88 5.53
N ILE A 38 -20.45 7.16 5.27
CA ILE A 38 -20.84 7.95 4.08
C ILE A 38 -20.44 9.43 4.23
N LYS A 39 -20.52 9.95 5.43
CA LYS A 39 -20.16 11.35 5.72
C LYS A 39 -18.67 11.65 5.55
N ALA A 40 -17.80 10.66 5.74
CA ALA A 40 -16.36 10.85 5.60
C ALA A 40 -15.89 10.82 4.13
N VAL A 41 -16.68 10.23 3.25
CA VAL A 41 -16.32 10.05 1.83
C VAL A 41 -17.01 11.10 0.93
N LEU A 42 -18.18 11.61 1.32
CA LEU A 42 -18.99 12.54 0.51
C LEU A 42 -18.80 14.00 0.94
N SER A 43 -17.58 14.41 1.10
CA SER A 43 -17.29 15.64 1.80
C SER A 43 -17.09 16.88 0.93
N SER A 44 -18.11 17.42 0.37
CA SER A 44 -18.04 18.79 -0.17
C SER A 44 -19.12 19.74 0.39
N ASP A 45 -19.95 19.24 1.30
CA ASP A 45 -21.04 20.03 1.85
C ASP A 45 -20.82 20.36 3.34
N LYS A 46 -21.61 21.25 3.85
CA LYS A 46 -21.66 21.67 5.26
C LYS A 46 -21.66 20.49 6.26
N GLU A 47 -22.05 19.29 5.81
CA GLU A 47 -22.03 18.07 6.64
C GLU A 47 -20.63 17.56 6.94
N VAL A 48 -19.63 17.90 6.11
CA VAL A 48 -18.23 17.51 6.34
C VAL A 48 -17.62 18.33 7.47
N VAL A 49 -17.98 19.61 7.51
CA VAL A 49 -17.62 20.46 8.63
C VAL A 49 -18.18 19.86 9.93
N GLN A 50 -19.34 19.18 9.84
CA GLN A 50 -19.89 18.46 11.00
C GLN A 50 -19.15 17.16 11.34
N VAL A 51 -18.57 16.48 10.35
CA VAL A 51 -17.75 15.29 10.64
C VAL A 51 -16.41 15.72 11.26
N GLU A 52 -15.84 16.82 10.80
CA GLU A 52 -14.65 17.40 11.42
C GLU A 52 -14.95 17.87 12.85
N THR A 53 -16.11 18.48 13.05
CA THR A 53 -16.58 18.86 14.40
C THR A 53 -16.95 17.62 15.22
N ASN A 54 -17.35 16.52 14.58
CA ASN A 54 -17.64 15.27 15.29
C ASN A 54 -16.37 14.59 15.81
N GLY A 55 -15.25 14.68 15.07
CA GLY A 55 -13.94 14.23 15.57
C GLY A 55 -13.56 14.99 16.83
N ARG A 56 -13.73 16.29 16.83
CA ARG A 56 -13.51 17.14 18.02
C ARG A 56 -14.53 16.84 19.13
N GLY A 57 -15.73 16.41 18.77
CA GLY A 57 -16.76 16.00 19.72
C GLY A 57 -16.48 14.70 20.44
N LEU A 58 -15.50 13.92 19.99
CA LEU A 58 -15.04 12.68 20.63
C LEU A 58 -13.91 12.92 21.64
N ARG A 59 -13.37 14.15 21.72
CA ARG A 59 -12.31 14.47 22.67
C ARG A 59 -12.78 14.20 24.10
N GLY A 60 -12.02 13.40 24.83
CA GLY A 60 -12.36 12.95 26.18
C GLY A 60 -13.40 11.84 26.24
N LYS A 61 -13.81 11.28 25.09
CA LYS A 61 -14.84 10.23 25.03
C LYS A 61 -14.34 8.88 24.53
N LEU A 62 -13.11 8.84 24.02
CA LEU A 62 -12.51 7.58 23.55
C LEU A 62 -11.74 6.94 24.71
N ASN A 63 -11.80 5.61 24.79
CA ASN A 63 -11.09 4.87 25.81
C ASN A 63 -9.73 4.36 25.32
N LYS A 64 -9.69 3.83 24.09
CA LYS A 64 -8.48 3.18 23.56
C LYS A 64 -8.42 3.33 22.04
N VAL A 65 -7.26 3.71 21.53
CA VAL A 65 -7.02 3.92 20.09
C VAL A 65 -5.87 3.01 19.64
N VAL A 66 -6.05 2.32 18.52
CA VAL A 66 -4.95 1.61 17.84
C VAL A 66 -4.36 2.55 16.79
N LEU A 67 -3.08 2.85 16.94
CA LEU A 67 -2.34 3.78 16.07
C LEU A 67 -1.40 3.01 15.15
N ALA A 68 -1.46 3.26 13.84
CA ALA A 68 -0.45 2.80 12.89
C ALA A 68 0.88 3.47 13.23
N TYR A 69 1.89 2.68 13.62
CA TYR A 69 3.11 3.19 14.24
C TYR A 69 4.35 2.72 13.50
N SER A 70 5.11 3.65 12.96
CA SER A 70 6.36 3.37 12.25
C SER A 70 7.62 3.56 13.10
N GLY A 71 7.48 4.18 14.27
CA GLY A 71 8.62 4.55 15.11
C GLY A 71 9.33 5.82 14.66
N GLY A 72 8.88 6.44 13.58
CA GLY A 72 9.40 7.74 13.14
C GLY A 72 8.85 8.89 13.96
N LEU A 73 9.38 10.08 13.73
CA LEU A 73 9.00 11.29 14.47
C LEU A 73 7.49 11.54 14.42
N ASP A 74 6.92 11.49 13.23
CA ASP A 74 5.51 11.85 13.00
C ASP A 74 4.58 10.95 13.81
N THR A 75 4.78 9.62 13.75
CA THR A 75 3.92 8.70 14.50
C THR A 75 4.22 8.73 16.00
N SER A 76 5.46 9.03 16.40
CA SER A 76 5.82 9.09 17.81
C SER A 76 5.17 10.30 18.50
N VAL A 77 5.03 11.45 17.83
CA VAL A 77 4.36 12.62 18.42
C VAL A 77 2.84 12.45 18.46
N ILE A 78 2.28 11.58 17.61
CA ILE A 78 0.84 11.28 17.64
C ILE A 78 0.45 10.61 18.97
N VAL A 79 1.32 9.79 19.55
CA VAL A 79 1.03 9.09 20.80
C VAL A 79 0.65 10.05 21.93
N PRO A 80 1.51 11.00 22.34
CA PRO A 80 1.13 11.94 23.40
C PRO A 80 -0.02 12.87 22.95
N TRP A 81 -0.08 13.22 21.67
CA TRP A 81 -1.16 14.06 21.15
C TRP A 81 -2.54 13.41 21.35
N LEU A 82 -2.66 12.11 21.04
CA LEU A 82 -3.92 11.36 21.25
C LEU A 82 -4.27 11.30 22.73
N ARG A 83 -3.29 11.04 23.59
CA ARG A 83 -3.50 10.98 25.03
C ARG A 83 -3.97 12.33 25.59
N GLU A 84 -3.34 13.41 25.15
CA GLU A 84 -3.64 14.77 25.62
C GLU A 84 -5.00 15.25 25.14
N ASN A 85 -5.32 15.02 23.85
CA ASN A 85 -6.52 15.60 23.23
C ASN A 85 -7.75 14.70 23.33
N TYR A 86 -7.57 13.39 23.39
CA TYR A 86 -8.68 12.44 23.45
C TYR A 86 -8.83 11.74 24.81
N GLY A 87 -7.84 11.84 25.68
CA GLY A 87 -7.87 11.23 27.00
C GLY A 87 -7.85 9.70 26.95
N CYS A 88 -7.28 9.14 25.91
CA CYS A 88 -7.36 7.70 25.63
C CYS A 88 -6.03 6.99 25.85
N GLU A 89 -6.08 5.69 26.06
CA GLU A 89 -4.92 4.82 25.94
C GLU A 89 -4.57 4.64 24.46
N VAL A 90 -3.28 4.54 24.16
CA VAL A 90 -2.79 4.34 22.78
C VAL A 90 -2.07 3.01 22.70
N VAL A 91 -2.59 2.11 21.87
CA VAL A 91 -1.92 0.88 21.46
C VAL A 91 -1.25 1.16 20.12
N CYS A 92 0.07 1.13 20.09
CA CYS A 92 0.82 1.25 18.84
C CYS A 92 0.79 -0.09 18.12
N PHE A 93 0.58 -0.05 16.81
CA PHE A 93 0.56 -1.24 15.96
C PHE A 93 1.56 -1.09 14.83
N THR A 94 2.40 -2.09 14.63
CA THR A 94 3.34 -2.16 13.52
C THR A 94 3.17 -3.51 12.81
N ALA A 95 3.00 -3.45 11.50
CA ALA A 95 2.98 -4.65 10.65
C ALA A 95 4.38 -4.89 10.09
N ASP A 96 4.85 -6.13 10.17
CA ASP A 96 6.01 -6.56 9.40
C ASP A 96 5.51 -7.05 8.04
N VAL A 97 5.72 -6.23 7.03
CA VAL A 97 5.40 -6.53 5.62
C VAL A 97 6.68 -6.65 4.78
N GLY A 98 7.83 -6.85 5.45
CA GLY A 98 9.12 -7.02 4.80
C GLY A 98 9.91 -5.73 4.61
N GLN A 99 9.66 -4.72 5.45
CA GLN A 99 10.40 -3.45 5.39
C GLN A 99 11.84 -3.56 5.88
N GLY A 100 12.18 -4.65 6.58
CA GLY A 100 13.51 -4.93 7.07
C GLY A 100 13.63 -4.83 8.58
N LEU A 101 14.54 -5.63 9.15
CA LEU A 101 14.71 -5.74 10.59
C LEU A 101 15.11 -4.41 11.24
N GLN A 102 15.88 -3.58 10.55
CA GLN A 102 16.34 -2.29 11.08
C GLN A 102 15.17 -1.35 11.40
N GLU A 103 14.09 -1.42 10.62
CA GLU A 103 12.90 -0.60 10.88
C GLU A 103 12.06 -1.11 12.04
N LEU A 104 12.20 -2.39 12.39
CA LEU A 104 11.44 -3.03 13.46
C LEU A 104 12.18 -2.98 14.81
N GLU A 105 13.49 -2.74 14.78
CA GLU A 105 14.33 -2.79 15.97
C GLU A 105 14.08 -1.58 16.89
N GLY A 106 13.93 -1.84 18.18
CA GLY A 106 13.77 -0.81 19.19
C GLY A 106 12.41 -0.13 19.23
N LEU A 107 11.43 -0.61 18.46
CA LEU A 107 10.09 0.00 18.38
C LEU A 107 9.37 -0.02 19.73
N GLU A 108 9.48 -1.11 20.50
CA GLU A 108 8.78 -1.23 21.78
C GLU A 108 9.23 -0.15 22.75
N GLN A 109 10.55 0.07 22.85
CA GLN A 109 11.11 1.10 23.71
C GLN A 109 10.67 2.50 23.28
N LYS A 110 10.69 2.77 21.98
CA LYS A 110 10.23 4.04 21.41
C LYS A 110 8.75 4.29 21.70
N ALA A 111 7.91 3.28 21.47
CA ALA A 111 6.47 3.39 21.71
C ALA A 111 6.16 3.68 23.17
N LYS A 112 6.79 2.94 24.08
CA LYS A 112 6.62 3.13 25.53
C LYS A 112 7.12 4.50 25.96
N ALA A 113 8.29 4.93 25.47
CA ALA A 113 8.87 6.24 25.77
C ALA A 113 7.99 7.38 25.27
N SER A 114 7.22 7.17 24.19
CA SER A 114 6.27 8.14 23.67
C SER A 114 4.95 8.16 24.45
N GLY A 115 4.70 7.16 25.30
CA GLY A 115 3.52 7.11 26.15
C GLY A 115 2.48 6.06 25.75
N ALA A 116 2.81 5.16 24.82
CA ALA A 116 1.91 4.06 24.45
C ALA A 116 1.77 3.06 25.60
N CYS A 117 0.59 2.53 25.78
CA CYS A 117 0.36 1.49 26.80
C CYS A 117 0.84 0.11 26.31
N GLN A 118 0.93 -0.09 25.00
CA GLN A 118 1.29 -1.37 24.41
C GLN A 118 1.79 -1.15 22.98
N LEU A 119 2.72 -2.00 22.53
CA LEU A 119 3.04 -2.16 21.11
C LEU A 119 2.66 -3.57 20.69
N VAL A 120 1.90 -3.67 19.60
CA VAL A 120 1.57 -4.95 18.96
C VAL A 120 2.30 -4.98 17.61
N VAL A 121 3.12 -6.00 17.39
CA VAL A 121 3.79 -6.22 16.11
C VAL A 121 3.25 -7.53 15.53
N LYS A 122 2.78 -7.50 14.29
CA LYS A 122 2.32 -8.72 13.59
C LYS A 122 3.16 -8.95 12.33
N ASP A 123 3.63 -10.19 12.17
CA ASP A 123 4.30 -10.62 10.95
C ASP A 123 3.21 -10.95 9.92
N LEU A 124 3.10 -10.10 8.91
CA LEU A 124 2.10 -10.22 7.86
C LEU A 124 2.72 -10.57 6.50
N LYS A 125 3.99 -10.96 6.46
CA LYS A 125 4.70 -11.19 5.18
C LYS A 125 4.02 -12.25 4.33
N GLU A 126 3.67 -13.39 4.91
CA GLU A 126 3.01 -14.47 4.15
C GLU A 126 1.61 -14.06 3.69
N GLU A 127 0.80 -13.46 4.57
CA GLU A 127 -0.53 -12.95 4.22
C GLU A 127 -0.43 -11.91 3.10
N PHE A 128 0.53 -10.99 3.21
CA PHE A 128 0.74 -9.94 2.21
C PHE A 128 1.01 -10.52 0.83
N VAL A 129 1.93 -11.49 0.73
CA VAL A 129 2.27 -12.08 -0.57
C VAL A 129 1.12 -12.94 -1.10
N LYS A 130 0.60 -13.85 -0.28
CA LYS A 130 -0.39 -14.84 -0.70
C LYS A 130 -1.74 -14.19 -1.03
N ASP A 131 -2.21 -13.28 -0.17
CA ASP A 131 -3.61 -12.81 -0.23
C ASP A 131 -3.77 -11.43 -0.88
N TYR A 132 -2.67 -10.68 -1.10
CA TYR A 132 -2.72 -9.34 -1.71
C TYR A 132 -1.85 -9.25 -2.96
N ILE A 133 -0.59 -9.67 -2.90
CA ILE A 133 0.32 -9.61 -4.05
C ILE A 133 -0.09 -10.61 -5.14
N TYR A 134 -0.29 -11.87 -4.80
CA TYR A 134 -0.59 -12.90 -5.78
C TYR A 134 -1.92 -12.65 -6.52
N PRO A 135 -3.00 -12.18 -5.89
CA PRO A 135 -4.18 -11.79 -6.65
C PRO A 135 -3.90 -10.67 -7.67
N CYS A 136 -3.14 -9.64 -7.29
CA CYS A 136 -2.75 -8.57 -8.22
C CYS A 136 -1.88 -9.10 -9.36
N LEU A 137 -0.95 -9.98 -9.07
CA LEU A 137 -0.09 -10.62 -10.07
C LEU A 137 -0.93 -11.44 -11.06
N ARG A 138 -1.82 -12.29 -10.54
CA ARG A 138 -2.72 -13.11 -11.36
C ARG A 138 -3.64 -12.24 -12.21
N ALA A 139 -4.10 -11.12 -11.67
CA ALA A 139 -4.95 -10.17 -12.40
C ALA A 139 -4.17 -9.37 -13.47
N GLY A 140 -2.85 -9.35 -13.40
CA GLY A 140 -2.03 -8.51 -14.28
C GLY A 140 -2.17 -7.03 -13.93
N ALA A 141 -2.44 -6.70 -12.66
CA ALA A 141 -2.78 -5.35 -12.22
C ALA A 141 -1.55 -4.45 -12.16
N VAL A 142 -1.49 -3.47 -13.05
CA VAL A 142 -0.42 -2.47 -13.12
C VAL A 142 -1.07 -1.10 -13.30
N TYR A 143 -0.89 -0.20 -12.34
CA TYR A 143 -1.49 1.12 -12.40
C TYR A 143 -0.77 1.99 -13.42
N GLU A 144 -1.55 2.61 -14.30
CA GLU A 144 -1.05 3.47 -15.38
C GLU A 144 0.04 2.78 -16.21
N ARG A 145 -0.03 1.43 -16.31
CA ARG A 145 0.85 0.59 -17.11
C ARG A 145 2.31 0.56 -16.65
N LYS A 146 2.59 1.10 -15.46
CA LYS A 146 3.96 1.15 -14.91
C LYS A 146 4.04 0.75 -13.44
N TYR A 147 3.14 1.25 -12.59
CA TYR A 147 3.26 1.09 -11.14
C TYR A 147 2.70 -0.27 -10.69
N LEU A 148 3.54 -1.07 -10.06
CA LEU A 148 3.21 -2.43 -9.61
C LEU A 148 2.55 -2.47 -8.22
N LEU A 149 2.02 -1.32 -7.73
CA LEU A 149 1.09 -1.21 -6.62
C LEU A 149 1.61 -1.62 -5.24
N GLY A 150 2.93 -1.56 -4.99
CA GLY A 150 3.50 -2.07 -3.74
C GLY A 150 2.95 -1.41 -2.49
N THR A 151 2.88 -0.08 -2.45
CA THR A 151 2.29 0.65 -1.31
C THR A 151 0.77 0.44 -1.26
N SER A 152 0.13 0.46 -2.43
CA SER A 152 -1.34 0.32 -2.54
C SER A 152 -1.84 -1.01 -1.99
N MET A 153 -1.08 -2.09 -2.20
CA MET A 153 -1.41 -3.42 -1.68
C MET A 153 -1.10 -3.56 -0.19
N ALA A 154 -0.06 -2.87 0.30
CA ALA A 154 0.36 -2.98 1.69
C ALA A 154 -0.62 -2.31 2.65
N ARG A 155 -1.21 -1.17 2.26
CA ARG A 155 -2.09 -0.42 3.16
C ARG A 155 -3.34 -1.20 3.59
N PRO A 156 -4.08 -1.88 2.70
CA PRO A 156 -5.23 -2.67 3.15
C PRO A 156 -4.86 -3.85 4.06
N VAL A 157 -3.72 -4.50 3.87
CA VAL A 157 -3.33 -5.59 4.80
C VAL A 157 -3.00 -5.02 6.18
N ILE A 158 -2.32 -3.88 6.25
CA ILE A 158 -2.00 -3.21 7.52
C ILE A 158 -3.30 -2.74 8.20
N ALA A 159 -4.18 -2.07 7.46
CA ALA A 159 -5.43 -1.53 8.01
C ALA A 159 -6.36 -2.65 8.49
N LYS A 160 -6.43 -3.76 7.76
CA LYS A 160 -7.19 -4.94 8.20
C LYS A 160 -6.66 -5.45 9.54
N ALA A 161 -5.35 -5.59 9.67
CA ALA A 161 -4.73 -6.04 10.92
C ALA A 161 -5.01 -5.06 12.07
N MET A 162 -5.05 -3.75 11.78
CA MET A 162 -5.41 -2.74 12.79
C MET A 162 -6.85 -2.93 13.29
N VAL A 163 -7.78 -3.23 12.39
CA VAL A 163 -9.18 -3.52 12.77
C VAL A 163 -9.23 -4.77 13.66
N ASP A 164 -8.49 -5.81 13.31
CA ASP A 164 -8.41 -7.05 14.10
C ASP A 164 -7.83 -6.77 15.51
N VAL A 165 -6.73 -6.02 15.57
CA VAL A 165 -6.10 -5.63 16.84
C VAL A 165 -7.05 -4.77 17.67
N ALA A 166 -7.77 -3.83 17.04
CA ALA A 166 -8.76 -3.00 17.76
C ALA A 166 -9.80 -3.88 18.46
N LYS A 167 -10.26 -4.93 17.80
CA LYS A 167 -11.17 -5.91 18.38
C LYS A 167 -10.51 -6.67 19.52
N GLU A 168 -9.27 -7.14 19.33
CA GLU A 168 -8.51 -7.92 20.32
C GLU A 168 -8.27 -7.14 21.63
N VAL A 169 -7.94 -5.84 21.52
CA VAL A 169 -7.59 -5.01 22.68
C VAL A 169 -8.79 -4.21 23.22
N GLY A 170 -9.96 -4.31 22.59
CA GLY A 170 -11.15 -3.57 23.00
C GLY A 170 -11.06 -2.08 22.70
N ALA A 171 -10.41 -1.70 21.59
CA ALA A 171 -10.30 -0.30 21.19
C ALA A 171 -11.58 0.19 20.52
N ASP A 172 -11.89 1.47 20.75
CA ASP A 172 -13.06 2.12 20.14
C ASP A 172 -12.71 3.05 18.97
N ALA A 173 -11.39 3.13 18.64
CA ALA A 173 -10.93 3.95 17.52
C ALA A 173 -9.63 3.42 16.93
N VAL A 174 -9.37 3.83 15.69
CA VAL A 174 -8.09 3.63 14.99
C VAL A 174 -7.56 5.00 14.54
N SER A 175 -6.24 5.11 14.38
CA SER A 175 -5.59 6.34 13.96
C SER A 175 -4.43 6.07 13.03
N HIS A 176 -4.16 7.00 12.14
CA HIS A 176 -3.00 6.96 11.24
C HIS A 176 -2.37 8.34 11.11
N GLY A 177 -1.10 8.36 10.73
CA GLY A 177 -0.33 9.59 10.53
C GLY A 177 -0.23 10.06 9.08
N CYS A 178 -1.16 9.66 8.22
CA CYS A 178 -1.13 10.06 6.80
C CYS A 178 -1.59 11.50 6.63
N THR A 179 -0.87 12.22 5.76
CA THR A 179 -1.24 13.61 5.42
C THR A 179 -2.35 13.62 4.37
N GLY A 180 -3.04 14.74 4.23
CA GLY A 180 -4.08 14.92 3.22
C GLY A 180 -3.57 15.04 1.78
N LYS A 181 -2.26 15.09 1.59
CA LYS A 181 -1.65 15.25 0.25
C LYS A 181 -1.38 13.92 -0.45
N GLY A 182 -1.39 12.80 0.30
CA GLY A 182 -1.08 11.48 -0.24
C GLY A 182 -2.30 10.60 -0.42
N ASN A 183 -2.09 9.46 -1.08
CA ASN A 183 -3.13 8.46 -1.31
C ASN A 183 -3.43 7.61 -0.08
N ASP A 184 -2.47 7.49 0.83
CA ASP A 184 -2.52 6.48 1.90
C ASP A 184 -3.66 6.71 2.89
N GLN A 185 -4.03 7.97 3.14
CA GLN A 185 -5.17 8.27 3.98
C GLN A 185 -6.44 7.57 3.45
N VAL A 186 -6.65 7.61 2.14
CA VAL A 186 -7.81 6.99 1.49
C VAL A 186 -7.73 5.46 1.65
N ARG A 187 -6.55 4.90 1.44
CA ARG A 187 -6.32 3.44 1.52
C ARG A 187 -6.60 2.89 2.92
N PHE A 188 -6.13 3.58 3.96
CA PHE A 188 -6.42 3.20 5.35
C PHE A 188 -7.90 3.34 5.66
N GLU A 189 -8.47 4.50 5.40
CA GLU A 189 -9.83 4.82 5.84
C GLU A 189 -10.89 3.99 5.12
N LEU A 190 -10.76 3.78 3.80
CA LEU A 190 -11.71 2.93 3.08
C LEU A 190 -11.68 1.49 3.59
N THR A 191 -10.51 1.00 3.99
CA THR A 191 -10.40 -0.34 4.60
C THR A 191 -11.10 -0.36 5.97
N PHE A 192 -10.86 0.64 6.82
CA PHE A 192 -11.53 0.73 8.12
C PHE A 192 -13.04 0.75 7.94
N PHE A 193 -13.55 1.58 7.03
CA PHE A 193 -14.98 1.71 6.77
C PHE A 193 -15.60 0.41 6.23
N ALA A 194 -14.86 -0.29 5.36
CA ALA A 194 -15.34 -1.55 4.78
C ALA A 194 -15.44 -2.66 5.83
N LEU A 195 -14.47 -2.74 6.74
CA LEU A 195 -14.34 -3.87 7.67
C LEU A 195 -15.05 -3.64 9.00
N ASN A 196 -15.04 -2.41 9.51
CA ASN A 196 -15.75 -2.09 10.74
C ASN A 196 -16.18 -0.61 10.75
N PRO A 197 -17.32 -0.29 10.17
CA PRO A 197 -17.81 1.10 10.12
C PRO A 197 -18.17 1.69 11.50
N ALA A 198 -18.21 0.87 12.54
CA ALA A 198 -18.48 1.35 13.90
C ALA A 198 -17.23 1.93 14.59
N LEU A 199 -16.03 1.60 14.11
CA LEU A 199 -14.79 2.16 14.65
C LEU A 199 -14.70 3.65 14.32
N ASN A 200 -14.35 4.45 15.31
CA ASN A 200 -14.01 5.86 15.10
C ASN A 200 -12.63 5.95 14.45
N VAL A 201 -12.43 6.93 13.58
CA VAL A 201 -11.14 7.16 12.92
C VAL A 201 -10.64 8.54 13.32
N VAL A 202 -9.46 8.60 13.91
CA VAL A 202 -8.83 9.85 14.34
C VAL A 202 -7.64 10.11 13.41
N VAL A 203 -7.64 11.27 12.77
CA VAL A 203 -6.58 11.65 11.82
C VAL A 203 -5.93 12.94 12.31
N PRO A 204 -4.83 12.86 13.08
CA PRO A 204 -4.21 14.05 13.69
C PRO A 204 -3.87 15.15 12.68
N TRP A 205 -3.41 14.79 11.48
CA TRP A 205 -3.04 15.77 10.45
C TRP A 205 -4.22 16.68 10.03
N ARG A 206 -5.46 16.30 10.33
CA ARG A 206 -6.65 17.13 10.06
C ARG A 206 -7.02 18.02 11.24
N GLU A 207 -6.40 17.82 12.40
CA GLU A 207 -6.86 18.44 13.63
C GLU A 207 -5.79 19.26 14.37
N TRP A 208 -4.53 18.90 14.22
CA TRP A 208 -3.44 19.49 15.02
C TRP A 208 -2.84 20.74 14.35
N ASP A 209 -2.08 21.49 15.14
CA ASP A 209 -1.43 22.72 14.68
C ASP A 209 -0.01 22.50 14.17
N ILE A 210 0.45 21.25 14.16
CA ILE A 210 1.78 20.89 13.66
C ILE A 210 1.77 21.01 12.13
N THR A 211 2.60 21.91 11.60
CA THR A 211 2.64 22.18 10.16
C THR A 211 3.86 21.57 9.47
N GLY A 212 4.87 21.18 10.25
CA GLY A 212 6.10 20.62 9.68
C GLY A 212 6.98 19.95 10.72
N ARG A 213 8.15 19.55 10.25
CA ARG A 213 9.10 18.77 11.05
C ARG A 213 9.59 19.53 12.29
N GLU A 214 9.81 20.81 12.15
CA GLU A 214 10.31 21.63 13.27
C GLU A 214 9.29 21.70 14.41
N ASP A 215 8.01 21.92 14.05
CA ASP A 215 6.92 21.89 15.03
C ASP A 215 6.82 20.52 15.71
N ALA A 216 6.99 19.45 14.96
CA ALA A 216 6.95 18.08 15.49
C ALA A 216 8.09 17.83 16.47
N ILE A 217 9.29 18.33 16.16
CA ILE A 217 10.46 18.23 17.06
C ILE A 217 10.20 19.01 18.36
N GLU A 218 9.68 20.22 18.25
CA GLU A 218 9.34 21.05 19.43
C GLU A 218 8.30 20.35 20.31
N TYR A 219 7.25 19.79 19.69
CA TYR A 219 6.22 19.03 20.40
C TYR A 219 6.81 17.80 21.08
N ALA A 220 7.69 17.08 20.38
CA ALA A 220 8.38 15.90 20.92
C ALA A 220 9.21 16.25 22.15
N GLN A 221 9.97 17.35 22.08
CA GLN A 221 10.80 17.84 23.19
C GLN A 221 9.94 18.21 24.39
N LYS A 222 8.85 18.92 24.16
CA LYS A 222 7.92 19.33 25.21
C LYS A 222 7.30 18.13 25.95
N HIS A 223 7.10 17.02 25.25
CA HIS A 223 6.46 15.83 25.81
C HIS A 223 7.46 14.72 26.13
N ASN A 224 8.76 15.01 26.10
CA ASN A 224 9.84 14.05 26.38
C ASN A 224 9.81 12.82 25.46
N VAL A 225 9.36 12.99 24.22
CA VAL A 225 9.38 11.94 23.21
C VAL A 225 10.79 11.89 22.61
N PRO A 226 11.43 10.71 22.54
CA PRO A 226 12.74 10.61 21.92
C PRO A 226 12.70 11.01 20.45
N VAL A 227 13.53 11.99 20.07
CA VAL A 227 13.67 12.42 18.67
C VAL A 227 14.78 11.58 18.05
N PRO A 228 14.48 10.80 16.99
CA PRO A 228 15.53 10.03 16.33
C PRO A 228 16.61 10.95 15.77
N VAL A 229 17.85 10.74 16.21
CA VAL A 229 19.02 11.44 15.65
C VAL A 229 19.43 10.68 14.40
N THR A 230 18.64 10.80 13.35
CA THR A 230 18.97 10.23 12.05
C THR A 230 19.34 11.34 11.09
N LYS A 231 20.37 11.10 10.30
CA LYS A 231 20.63 11.97 9.14
C LYS A 231 19.33 12.04 8.34
N LYS A 232 18.89 13.24 8.05
CA LYS A 232 17.69 13.45 7.26
C LYS A 232 17.85 12.71 5.91
N SER A 233 17.05 11.70 5.71
CA SER A 233 16.95 11.12 4.38
C SER A 233 16.39 12.21 3.47
N ILE A 234 17.09 12.49 2.39
CA ILE A 234 16.63 13.49 1.41
C ILE A 234 15.40 12.98 0.65
N TYR A 235 15.21 11.66 0.60
CA TYR A 235 14.07 11.03 -0.07
C TYR A 235 13.09 10.49 0.96
N SER A 236 11.81 10.62 0.64
CA SER A 236 10.75 9.86 1.32
C SER A 236 10.74 8.45 0.72
N ARG A 237 10.78 7.45 1.59
CA ARG A 237 10.83 6.04 1.16
C ARG A 237 9.77 5.22 1.86
N ASP A 238 9.19 4.26 1.11
CA ASP A 238 8.28 3.26 1.65
C ASP A 238 8.76 1.90 1.16
N ARG A 239 9.06 1.01 2.10
CA ARG A 239 9.61 -0.32 1.81
C ARG A 239 8.69 -1.42 2.31
N ASN A 240 8.52 -2.44 1.48
CA ASN A 240 7.88 -3.69 1.88
C ASN A 240 8.49 -4.83 1.05
N LEU A 241 7.98 -6.04 1.23
CA LEU A 241 8.54 -7.21 0.56
C LEU A 241 8.44 -7.12 -0.97
N TRP A 242 7.44 -6.37 -1.50
CA TRP A 242 7.24 -6.24 -2.95
C TRP A 242 8.15 -5.20 -3.57
N HIS A 243 8.35 -4.06 -2.90
CA HIS A 243 9.03 -2.92 -3.51
C HIS A 243 9.70 -1.97 -2.52
N LEU A 244 10.41 -1.01 -3.08
CA LEU A 244 10.87 0.19 -2.39
C LEU A 244 10.52 1.39 -3.27
N SER A 245 9.84 2.38 -2.70
CA SER A 245 9.55 3.65 -3.39
C SER A 245 10.48 4.75 -2.92
N HIS A 246 10.78 5.68 -3.82
CA HIS A 246 11.57 6.89 -3.57
C HIS A 246 10.79 8.09 -4.12
N GLU A 247 10.59 9.11 -3.28
CA GLU A 247 9.90 10.36 -3.65
C GLU A 247 10.61 11.56 -3.03
N GLY A 248 10.37 12.73 -3.57
CA GLY A 248 10.84 13.99 -2.99
C GLY A 248 12.23 14.42 -3.46
N ASP A 249 12.72 15.52 -2.90
CA ASP A 249 14.02 16.12 -3.20
C ASP A 249 14.17 16.39 -4.70
N ILE A 250 15.28 15.97 -5.31
CA ILE A 250 15.54 16.22 -6.74
C ILE A 250 14.49 15.59 -7.66
N LEU A 251 13.77 14.55 -7.18
CA LEU A 251 12.76 13.87 -7.97
C LEU A 251 11.50 14.72 -8.20
N GLU A 252 11.31 15.77 -7.41
CA GLU A 252 10.15 16.67 -7.58
C GLU A 252 10.20 17.41 -8.92
N ASP A 253 11.39 17.63 -9.46
CA ASP A 253 11.56 18.19 -10.80
C ASP A 253 11.80 17.04 -11.78
N PRO A 254 10.86 16.77 -12.69
CA PRO A 254 11.03 15.66 -13.64
C PRO A 254 12.18 15.86 -14.64
N ALA A 255 12.79 17.03 -14.70
CA ALA A 255 13.98 17.25 -15.53
C ALA A 255 15.24 16.63 -14.93
N ASN A 256 15.22 16.26 -13.64
CA ASN A 256 16.37 15.66 -12.96
C ASN A 256 16.38 14.13 -13.13
N GLU A 257 17.52 13.59 -13.50
CA GLU A 257 17.73 12.14 -13.51
C GLU A 257 17.90 11.61 -12.09
N PRO A 258 17.30 10.46 -11.72
CA PRO A 258 17.56 9.84 -10.41
C PRO A 258 19.03 9.49 -10.25
N LYS A 259 19.60 9.78 -9.09
CA LYS A 259 21.02 9.50 -8.81
C LYS A 259 21.25 7.98 -8.66
N LYS A 260 22.39 7.49 -9.15
CA LYS A 260 22.75 6.07 -9.05
C LYS A 260 22.78 5.57 -7.60
N ASP A 261 23.22 6.39 -6.67
CA ASP A 261 23.35 6.03 -5.26
C ASP A 261 22.01 6.07 -4.48
N MET A 262 20.93 6.47 -5.14
CA MET A 262 19.60 6.48 -4.53
C MET A 262 19.05 5.07 -4.34
N TYR A 263 19.33 4.18 -5.26
CA TYR A 263 18.76 2.83 -5.33
C TYR A 263 19.32 1.93 -4.22
N MET A 264 18.46 1.10 -3.64
CA MET A 264 18.81 0.27 -2.47
C MET A 264 18.51 -1.21 -2.66
N MET A 265 17.63 -1.59 -3.59
CA MET A 265 17.30 -2.99 -3.86
C MET A 265 17.99 -3.53 -5.10
N SER A 266 18.46 -2.66 -5.97
CA SER A 266 19.00 -3.06 -7.27
C SER A 266 20.32 -2.36 -7.56
N VAL A 267 21.25 -3.10 -8.14
CA VAL A 267 22.49 -2.51 -8.67
C VAL A 267 22.15 -1.77 -9.98
N ASP A 268 22.99 -0.84 -10.36
CA ASP A 268 22.84 -0.21 -11.67
C ASP A 268 22.97 -1.26 -12.77
N PRO A 269 22.07 -1.29 -13.78
CA PRO A 269 22.20 -2.27 -14.86
C PRO A 269 23.55 -2.26 -15.55
N GLU A 270 24.20 -1.09 -15.66
CA GLU A 270 25.54 -1.01 -16.24
C GLU A 270 26.58 -1.78 -15.41
N ASP A 271 26.40 -1.77 -14.08
CA ASP A 271 27.34 -2.40 -13.13
C ASP A 271 26.97 -3.86 -12.82
N ALA A 272 25.83 -4.34 -13.33
CA ALA A 272 25.38 -5.72 -13.13
C ALA A 272 26.30 -6.72 -13.86
N PRO A 273 26.29 -8.00 -13.43
CA PRO A 273 27.19 -9.01 -14.01
C PRO A 273 27.09 -9.13 -15.53
N ASN A 274 28.23 -9.39 -16.16
CA ASN A 274 28.31 -9.60 -17.61
C ASN A 274 27.89 -11.02 -18.02
N THR A 275 27.53 -11.87 -17.06
CA THR A 275 27.07 -13.23 -17.30
C THR A 275 25.56 -13.30 -17.00
N PRO A 276 24.75 -13.76 -17.95
CA PRO A 276 23.32 -13.92 -17.68
C PRO A 276 23.06 -15.04 -16.67
N GLU A 277 21.98 -14.90 -15.93
CA GLU A 277 21.48 -15.93 -15.01
C GLU A 277 20.15 -16.46 -15.52
N TYR A 278 19.95 -17.77 -15.45
CA TYR A 278 18.71 -18.42 -15.86
C TYR A 278 18.01 -18.95 -14.63
N ILE A 279 16.72 -18.64 -14.50
CA ILE A 279 15.89 -19.12 -13.40
C ILE A 279 14.61 -19.75 -13.95
N GLU A 280 14.13 -20.78 -13.28
CA GLU A 280 12.86 -21.42 -13.63
C GLU A 280 11.83 -21.15 -12.54
N ILE A 281 10.66 -20.65 -12.96
CA ILE A 281 9.55 -20.37 -12.05
C ILE A 281 8.41 -21.32 -12.41
N GLY A 282 7.99 -22.14 -11.44
CA GLY A 282 6.81 -22.99 -11.55
C GLY A 282 5.57 -22.24 -11.15
N ILE A 283 4.51 -22.39 -11.91
CA ILE A 283 3.24 -21.69 -11.74
C ILE A 283 2.11 -22.70 -11.76
N VAL A 284 1.18 -22.61 -10.83
CA VAL A 284 -0.04 -23.44 -10.77
C VAL A 284 -1.26 -22.52 -10.72
N SER A 285 -2.14 -22.67 -11.71
CA SER A 285 -3.37 -21.86 -11.80
C SER A 285 -3.10 -20.35 -11.67
N GLY A 286 -2.02 -19.89 -12.34
CA GLY A 286 -1.64 -18.48 -12.37
C GLY A 286 -0.87 -18.00 -11.15
N ILE A 287 -0.54 -18.88 -10.19
CA ILE A 287 0.14 -18.52 -8.95
C ILE A 287 1.55 -19.12 -8.93
N PRO A 288 2.61 -18.35 -8.67
CA PRO A 288 3.96 -18.90 -8.54
C PRO A 288 4.07 -19.83 -7.33
N VAL A 289 4.65 -21.01 -7.52
CA VAL A 289 4.78 -22.03 -6.47
C VAL A 289 6.21 -22.54 -6.29
N SER A 290 7.06 -22.37 -7.29
CA SER A 290 8.44 -22.87 -7.15
C SER A 290 9.45 -21.98 -7.86
N LEU A 291 10.69 -22.07 -7.40
CA LEU A 291 11.84 -21.38 -7.98
C LEU A 291 13.01 -22.38 -8.07
N ASN A 292 13.46 -22.61 -9.31
CA ASN A 292 14.57 -23.54 -9.59
C ASN A 292 14.34 -24.94 -8.98
N GLY A 293 13.08 -25.43 -9.07
CA GLY A 293 12.70 -26.75 -8.57
C GLY A 293 12.48 -26.86 -7.06
N LYS A 294 12.67 -25.77 -6.31
CA LYS A 294 12.36 -25.70 -4.87
C LYS A 294 10.99 -25.02 -4.67
N GLU A 295 10.30 -25.41 -3.61
CA GLU A 295 8.97 -24.86 -3.27
C GLU A 295 9.04 -24.08 -1.94
N PRO A 296 9.64 -22.88 -1.93
CA PRO A 296 9.67 -22.07 -0.72
C PRO A 296 8.29 -21.47 -0.41
N SER A 297 8.13 -20.90 0.78
CA SER A 297 6.91 -20.15 1.08
C SER A 297 6.76 -18.96 0.13
N PRO A 298 5.55 -18.44 -0.08
CA PRO A 298 5.37 -17.28 -0.95
C PRO A 298 6.27 -16.09 -0.59
N ALA A 299 6.41 -15.77 0.71
CA ALA A 299 7.27 -14.66 1.13
C ALA A 299 8.75 -14.96 0.84
N ASN A 300 9.20 -16.20 1.07
CA ASN A 300 10.59 -16.58 0.79
C ASN A 300 10.88 -16.62 -0.71
N LEU A 301 9.92 -17.08 -1.52
CA LEU A 301 10.05 -17.07 -2.98
C LEU A 301 10.28 -15.64 -3.48
N LEU A 302 9.45 -14.70 -3.02
CA LEU A 302 9.57 -13.31 -3.42
C LEU A 302 10.88 -12.68 -2.91
N SER A 303 11.25 -12.97 -1.67
CA SER A 303 12.52 -12.46 -1.10
C SER A 303 13.72 -12.91 -1.93
N GLU A 304 13.78 -14.21 -2.29
CA GLU A 304 14.85 -14.75 -3.12
C GLU A 304 14.87 -14.11 -4.51
N LEU A 305 13.69 -13.91 -5.11
CA LEU A 305 13.58 -13.22 -6.41
C LEU A 305 14.01 -11.75 -6.34
N ASN A 306 13.76 -11.07 -5.22
CA ASN A 306 14.25 -9.71 -5.01
C ASN A 306 15.79 -9.65 -5.02
N GLU A 307 16.43 -10.63 -4.36
CA GLU A 307 17.90 -10.71 -4.34
C GLU A 307 18.46 -10.99 -5.73
N ILE A 308 17.87 -11.96 -6.42
CA ILE A 308 18.29 -12.34 -7.77
C ILE A 308 18.08 -11.15 -8.73
N GLY A 309 16.88 -10.58 -8.75
CA GLY A 309 16.56 -9.46 -9.64
C GLY A 309 17.40 -8.22 -9.34
N GLY A 310 17.61 -7.94 -8.06
CA GLY A 310 18.40 -6.80 -7.61
C GLY A 310 19.85 -6.85 -8.11
N ARG A 311 20.50 -8.02 -8.02
CA ARG A 311 21.89 -8.16 -8.49
C ARG A 311 22.03 -8.05 -10.01
N HIS A 312 20.93 -8.21 -10.75
CA HIS A 312 20.88 -8.00 -12.20
C HIS A 312 20.31 -6.64 -12.61
N GLY A 313 20.05 -5.75 -11.64
CA GLY A 313 19.55 -4.39 -11.92
C GLY A 313 18.13 -4.35 -12.45
N ILE A 314 17.31 -5.36 -12.13
CA ILE A 314 15.95 -5.51 -12.65
C ILE A 314 14.95 -4.75 -11.77
N GLY A 315 13.92 -4.18 -12.40
CA GLY A 315 12.74 -3.69 -11.71
C GLY A 315 12.74 -2.23 -11.32
N ARG A 316 13.58 -1.41 -11.95
CA ARG A 316 13.57 0.04 -11.74
C ARG A 316 12.50 0.69 -12.61
N ILE A 317 11.65 1.50 -12.01
CA ILE A 317 10.56 2.21 -12.68
C ILE A 317 10.59 3.66 -12.24
N ASP A 318 10.63 4.58 -13.19
CA ASP A 318 10.54 6.02 -12.97
C ASP A 318 9.28 6.51 -13.67
N MET A 319 8.38 7.15 -12.94
CA MET A 319 7.12 7.58 -13.54
C MET A 319 6.53 8.80 -12.84
N VAL A 320 5.79 9.57 -13.63
CA VAL A 320 4.86 10.57 -13.12
C VAL A 320 3.49 9.92 -13.11
N GLU A 321 2.86 9.90 -11.94
CA GLU A 321 1.57 9.24 -11.73
C GLU A 321 0.49 10.23 -11.29
N ASN A 322 -0.75 9.87 -11.50
CA ASN A 322 -1.90 10.66 -11.06
C ASN A 322 -2.37 10.16 -9.70
N ARG A 323 -2.22 11.01 -8.67
CA ARG A 323 -2.72 10.70 -7.32
C ARG A 323 -4.25 10.86 -7.26
N LEU A 324 -4.86 10.16 -6.31
CA LEU A 324 -6.31 10.22 -6.06
C LEU A 324 -6.79 11.65 -5.77
N VAL A 325 -5.95 12.45 -5.15
CA VAL A 325 -6.27 13.82 -4.77
C VAL A 325 -6.11 14.82 -5.94
N GLY A 326 -5.91 14.32 -7.15
CA GLY A 326 -5.84 15.15 -8.36
C GLY A 326 -4.49 15.75 -8.67
N MET A 327 -3.48 15.44 -7.88
CA MET A 327 -2.10 15.91 -8.09
C MET A 327 -1.32 14.92 -8.94
N LYS A 328 -0.38 15.43 -9.72
CA LYS A 328 0.65 14.59 -10.30
C LYS A 328 1.82 14.49 -9.31
N SER A 329 2.43 13.32 -9.23
CA SER A 329 3.64 13.13 -8.44
C SER A 329 4.59 12.19 -9.18
N ARG A 330 5.88 12.40 -8.96
CA ARG A 330 6.89 11.50 -9.50
C ARG A 330 7.33 10.53 -8.42
N GLY A 331 7.33 9.25 -8.77
CA GLY A 331 7.86 8.20 -7.93
C GLY A 331 8.87 7.36 -8.68
N VAL A 332 9.93 6.97 -8.00
CA VAL A 332 10.90 6.01 -8.52
C VAL A 332 10.76 4.75 -7.67
N TYR A 333 10.58 3.62 -8.33
CA TYR A 333 10.26 2.36 -7.66
C TYR A 333 11.29 1.30 -8.02
N GLU A 334 11.60 0.45 -7.05
CA GLU A 334 12.40 -0.76 -7.25
C GLU A 334 11.53 -1.95 -6.91
N THR A 335 11.23 -2.79 -7.90
CA THR A 335 10.38 -3.98 -7.74
C THR A 335 11.03 -5.17 -8.47
N PRO A 336 12.20 -5.65 -7.99
CA PRO A 336 12.96 -6.65 -8.75
C PRO A 336 12.20 -7.97 -8.91
N GLY A 337 11.79 -8.59 -7.81
CA GLY A 337 11.09 -9.88 -7.85
C GLY A 337 9.74 -9.78 -8.52
N GLY A 338 9.01 -8.70 -8.27
CA GLY A 338 7.71 -8.48 -8.89
C GLY A 338 7.79 -8.37 -10.40
N THR A 339 8.79 -7.67 -10.91
CA THR A 339 9.03 -7.56 -12.36
C THR A 339 9.28 -8.94 -12.98
N ILE A 340 10.10 -9.76 -12.32
CA ILE A 340 10.37 -11.12 -12.77
C ILE A 340 9.06 -11.95 -12.79
N LEU A 341 8.27 -11.88 -11.71
CA LEU A 341 7.03 -12.64 -11.60
C LEU A 341 5.99 -12.22 -12.66
N PHE A 342 5.84 -10.90 -12.89
CA PHE A 342 4.94 -10.41 -13.94
C PHE A 342 5.33 -10.96 -15.31
N ASN A 343 6.63 -10.98 -15.62
CA ASN A 343 7.12 -11.55 -16.88
C ASN A 343 6.79 -13.06 -16.95
N ALA A 344 7.08 -13.83 -15.89
CA ALA A 344 6.85 -15.27 -15.87
C ALA A 344 5.38 -15.61 -16.10
N VAL A 345 4.48 -14.95 -15.35
CA VAL A 345 3.04 -15.22 -15.45
C VAL A 345 2.53 -14.86 -16.86
N ARG A 346 2.92 -13.69 -17.38
CA ARG A 346 2.46 -13.23 -18.70
C ARG A 346 2.92 -14.19 -19.81
N GLU A 347 4.15 -14.69 -19.74
CA GLU A 347 4.64 -15.66 -20.74
C GLU A 347 3.83 -16.96 -20.71
N LEU A 348 3.53 -17.47 -19.51
CA LEU A 348 2.74 -18.71 -19.42
C LEU A 348 1.28 -18.47 -19.86
N GLU A 349 0.72 -17.31 -19.55
CA GLU A 349 -0.62 -16.93 -20.03
C GLU A 349 -0.68 -16.91 -21.57
N ALA A 350 0.35 -16.40 -22.21
CA ALA A 350 0.42 -16.36 -23.68
C ALA A 350 0.33 -17.76 -24.30
N LEU A 351 0.78 -18.78 -23.56
CA LEU A 351 0.69 -20.18 -24.01
C LEU A 351 -0.66 -20.82 -23.65
N THR A 352 -1.28 -20.45 -22.55
CA THR A 352 -2.40 -21.19 -21.95
C THR A 352 -3.77 -20.54 -22.13
N LEU A 353 -3.82 -19.23 -22.42
CA LEU A 353 -5.06 -18.50 -22.62
C LEU A 353 -5.28 -18.20 -24.11
N ASP A 354 -6.53 -18.25 -24.54
CA ASP A 354 -6.87 -17.87 -25.89
C ASP A 354 -6.88 -16.34 -26.05
N ARG A 355 -6.85 -15.88 -27.30
CA ARG A 355 -6.76 -14.46 -27.67
C ARG A 355 -7.84 -13.61 -27.02
N GLU A 356 -9.09 -14.06 -27.09
CA GLU A 356 -10.24 -13.28 -26.61
C GLU A 356 -10.22 -13.15 -25.07
N THR A 357 -9.91 -14.26 -24.39
CA THR A 357 -9.76 -14.25 -22.92
C THR A 357 -8.65 -13.30 -22.49
N MET A 358 -7.51 -13.28 -23.19
CA MET A 358 -6.41 -12.36 -22.89
C MET A 358 -6.84 -10.89 -23.04
N GLN A 359 -7.58 -10.58 -24.11
CA GLN A 359 -8.06 -9.22 -24.36
C GLN A 359 -9.00 -8.73 -23.26
N VAL A 360 -9.94 -9.59 -22.84
CA VAL A 360 -10.86 -9.25 -21.76
C VAL A 360 -10.11 -9.10 -20.45
N LYS A 361 -9.19 -10.02 -20.15
CA LYS A 361 -8.35 -9.95 -18.95
C LYS A 361 -7.58 -8.65 -18.91
N ASP A 362 -6.91 -8.25 -20.00
CA ASP A 362 -6.11 -7.04 -20.06
C ASP A 362 -6.97 -5.78 -19.81
N SER A 363 -8.20 -5.76 -20.33
CA SER A 363 -9.14 -4.66 -20.08
C SER A 363 -9.52 -4.57 -18.59
N LEU A 364 -9.87 -5.72 -18.00
CA LEU A 364 -10.25 -5.77 -16.59
C LEU A 364 -9.06 -5.48 -15.66
N ALA A 365 -7.86 -5.85 -16.08
CA ALA A 365 -6.64 -5.60 -15.30
C ALA A 365 -6.42 -4.11 -15.01
N LEU A 366 -6.74 -3.25 -15.99
CA LEU A 366 -6.62 -1.80 -15.81
C LEU A 366 -7.57 -1.31 -14.69
N LYS A 367 -8.82 -1.78 -14.72
CA LYS A 367 -9.80 -1.42 -13.68
C LYS A 367 -9.44 -2.02 -12.32
N TYR A 368 -8.96 -3.25 -12.30
CA TYR A 368 -8.47 -3.90 -11.08
C TYR A 368 -7.38 -3.03 -10.43
N ALA A 369 -6.41 -2.60 -11.23
CA ALA A 369 -5.31 -1.75 -10.75
C ALA A 369 -5.82 -0.41 -10.18
N GLU A 370 -6.82 0.21 -10.85
CA GLU A 370 -7.44 1.44 -10.35
C GLU A 370 -8.09 1.25 -8.98
N LEU A 371 -8.83 0.13 -8.81
CA LEU A 371 -9.49 -0.16 -7.53
C LEU A 371 -8.47 -0.34 -6.41
N VAL A 372 -7.40 -1.09 -6.67
CA VAL A 372 -6.32 -1.31 -5.68
C VAL A 372 -5.64 0.01 -5.35
N TYR A 373 -5.30 0.81 -6.36
CA TYR A 373 -4.65 2.11 -6.19
C TYR A 373 -5.51 3.05 -5.33
N ALA A 374 -6.83 2.99 -5.52
CA ALA A 374 -7.80 3.85 -4.83
C ALA A 374 -8.17 3.37 -3.42
N GLY A 375 -7.54 2.32 -2.91
CA GLY A 375 -7.85 1.81 -1.56
C GLY A 375 -9.14 0.99 -1.49
N ARG A 376 -9.64 0.52 -2.64
CA ARG A 376 -10.91 -0.23 -2.74
C ARG A 376 -10.67 -1.74 -2.76
N TRP A 377 -9.72 -2.21 -1.96
CA TRP A 377 -9.38 -3.64 -1.90
C TRP A 377 -10.61 -4.50 -1.53
N PHE A 378 -11.41 -4.05 -0.57
CA PHE A 378 -12.57 -4.79 -0.08
C PHE A 378 -13.87 -4.46 -0.83
N ASP A 379 -13.74 -3.92 -2.04
CA ASP A 379 -14.87 -3.57 -2.91
C ASP A 379 -15.41 -4.85 -3.60
N PRO A 380 -16.74 -5.07 -3.61
CA PRO A 380 -17.31 -6.23 -4.30
C PRO A 380 -16.93 -6.34 -5.78
N LEU A 381 -16.69 -5.21 -6.45
CA LEU A 381 -16.23 -5.23 -7.84
C LEU A 381 -14.86 -5.90 -7.97
N ARG A 382 -13.91 -5.54 -7.08
CA ARG A 382 -12.59 -6.19 -7.10
C ARG A 382 -12.72 -7.69 -6.82
N GLU A 383 -13.54 -8.06 -5.84
CA GLU A 383 -13.78 -9.47 -5.50
C GLU A 383 -14.37 -10.24 -6.70
N SER A 384 -15.30 -9.61 -7.42
CA SER A 384 -15.88 -10.20 -8.64
C SER A 384 -14.82 -10.39 -9.73
N MET A 385 -13.92 -9.43 -9.87
CA MET A 385 -12.79 -9.54 -10.79
C MET A 385 -11.83 -10.66 -10.40
N ASP A 386 -11.57 -10.84 -9.09
CA ASP A 386 -10.75 -11.97 -8.62
C ASP A 386 -11.38 -13.31 -9.02
N ALA A 387 -12.69 -13.46 -8.87
CA ALA A 387 -13.38 -14.67 -9.25
C ALA A 387 -13.23 -14.93 -10.76
N PHE A 388 -13.32 -13.88 -11.58
CA PHE A 388 -13.06 -13.98 -13.03
C PHE A 388 -11.62 -14.43 -13.29
N MET A 389 -10.64 -13.77 -12.66
CA MET A 389 -9.23 -14.09 -12.86
C MET A 389 -8.92 -15.54 -12.43
N GLU A 390 -9.47 -15.98 -11.31
CA GLU A 390 -9.32 -17.36 -10.84
C GLU A 390 -9.85 -18.37 -11.86
N GLN A 391 -11.02 -18.08 -12.40
CA GLN A 391 -11.67 -19.01 -13.35
C GLN A 391 -10.86 -19.16 -14.64
N ILE A 392 -10.40 -18.05 -15.22
CA ILE A 392 -9.68 -18.11 -16.50
C ILE A 392 -8.27 -18.67 -16.38
N THR A 393 -7.62 -18.53 -15.20
CA THR A 393 -6.24 -18.97 -15.01
C THR A 393 -6.12 -20.39 -14.46
N ARG A 394 -7.22 -21.12 -14.31
CA ARG A 394 -7.20 -22.53 -13.83
C ARG A 394 -6.24 -23.39 -14.64
N THR A 395 -6.13 -23.14 -15.94
CA THR A 395 -5.27 -23.89 -16.85
C THR A 395 -3.89 -23.26 -17.02
N THR A 396 -3.62 -22.12 -16.39
CA THR A 396 -2.30 -21.46 -16.44
C THR A 396 -1.37 -22.16 -15.48
N THR A 397 -0.89 -23.35 -15.89
CA THR A 397 -0.05 -24.23 -15.06
C THR A 397 1.13 -24.73 -15.91
N GLY A 398 2.33 -24.62 -15.35
CA GLY A 398 3.55 -25.01 -16.03
C GLY A 398 4.77 -24.35 -15.42
N SER A 399 5.84 -24.26 -16.20
CA SER A 399 7.06 -23.55 -15.77
C SER A 399 7.56 -22.62 -16.88
N VAL A 400 8.19 -21.55 -16.44
CA VAL A 400 8.82 -20.56 -17.34
C VAL A 400 10.26 -20.39 -16.91
N THR A 401 11.18 -20.56 -17.84
CA THR A 401 12.58 -20.25 -17.65
C THR A 401 12.84 -18.84 -18.18
N LEU A 402 13.35 -17.97 -17.34
CA LEU A 402 13.70 -16.61 -17.68
C LEU A 402 15.20 -16.41 -17.67
N LYS A 403 15.68 -15.62 -18.62
CA LYS A 403 17.07 -15.15 -18.69
C LYS A 403 17.10 -13.74 -18.13
N LEU A 404 17.93 -13.53 -17.13
CA LEU A 404 18.12 -12.26 -16.43
C LEU A 404 19.47 -11.68 -16.81
N TYR A 405 19.49 -10.45 -17.30
CA TYR A 405 20.74 -9.84 -17.73
C TYR A 405 20.61 -8.32 -17.81
N LYS A 406 21.43 -7.62 -17.02
CA LYS A 406 21.60 -6.15 -17.08
C LYS A 406 20.25 -5.40 -17.22
N GLY A 407 19.38 -5.61 -16.26
CA GLY A 407 18.07 -4.91 -16.18
C GLY A 407 16.96 -5.57 -16.99
N SER A 408 17.27 -6.56 -17.82
CA SER A 408 16.28 -7.20 -18.69
C SER A 408 15.85 -8.58 -18.18
N VAL A 409 14.60 -8.92 -18.48
CA VAL A 409 13.99 -10.22 -18.23
C VAL A 409 13.42 -10.70 -19.55
N THR A 410 13.86 -11.89 -20.05
CA THR A 410 13.41 -12.43 -21.35
C THR A 410 13.13 -13.93 -21.29
N UNK A 411 12.17 -14.46 -21.78
CA UNK A 411 11.88 -15.63 -21.85
C UNK A 411 12.90 -16.29 -22.38
N SER A 412 13.01 -17.47 -22.08
CA SER A 412 13.97 -18.46 -22.60
C SER A 412 13.26 -19.76 -22.96
N CYS A 413 12.43 -20.27 -22.05
CA CYS A 413 11.70 -21.52 -22.28
C CYS A 413 10.37 -21.50 -21.51
N ILE A 414 9.33 -22.07 -22.10
CA ILE A 414 8.02 -22.23 -21.45
C ILE A 414 7.58 -23.68 -21.59
N ARG A 415 7.12 -24.28 -20.49
CA ARG A 415 6.56 -25.64 -20.49
C ARG A 415 5.20 -25.60 -19.81
N GLY A 416 4.15 -25.55 -20.59
CA GLY A 416 2.79 -25.72 -20.07
C GLY A 416 2.49 -27.20 -19.87
N LEU A 417 1.63 -27.51 -18.91
CA LEU A 417 1.11 -28.88 -18.81
C LEU A 417 0.16 -29.11 -19.97
N SER A 418 0.35 -30.18 -20.69
CA SER A 418 -0.59 -30.57 -21.73
C SER A 418 -1.93 -30.99 -21.10
N ARG A 419 -3.04 -30.57 -21.70
CA ARG A 419 -4.37 -31.00 -21.30
C ARG A 419 -4.56 -32.49 -21.57
#